data_e68bb619ed5553bbc2f3a3676a918bca
#
_entry.id   e68bb619ed5553bbc2f3a3676a918bca
#
_cell.length_a   1.000
_cell.length_b   1.000
_cell.length_c   1.000
_cell.angle_alpha   90.00
_cell.angle_beta   90.00
_cell.angle_gamma   90.00
#
_symmetry.space_group_name_H-M   'P 1'
#
loop_
_entity.id
_entity.type
_entity.pdbx_description
1 polymer ?
#
loop_
_entity_poly.entity_id
_entity_poly.type
_entity_poly.pdbx_seq_one_letter_code
_entity_poly.pdbx_strand_id
1 'polypeptide(L)'
;MSSPTQPGAQSQAAPRCYRHTDRETWISCQRCGKPICPDCMRPASVGFHCPDCVAEAAKSVRQPRTAAGGLIPQTAGRVTMVLIGLNLVVFAIVRFADSQEFYAQSVMLAECQPPGCFGYEGVDQGGWWRLGTSVFLHTQVLHLLFNMYALWVFGPMLERYLGYLRFLALYLTCGFAGSVAVLWLSEPDVPTLGASGAIFGLFGAALVLLRSRGLDTTALMVLLGINIVITFTVPNISWQGHLGGLAVGLGLGAVFAYAPRHRRTVVQVVALGGLWAAMVGLVAAHALV
;
A
#
# COMPACT_ATOMS: atom_id res chain seq x y z
N MET A 1 87.40 12.87 -16.81
CA MET A 1 86.04 13.31 -16.62
C MET A 1 85.17 12.07 -16.69
N SER A 2 84.86 11.46 -15.56
CA SER A 2 84.06 10.23 -15.46
C SER A 2 82.59 10.64 -15.20
N SER A 3 81.68 10.30 -16.13
CA SER A 3 80.25 10.53 -15.97
C SER A 3 79.68 9.61 -14.85
N PRO A 4 78.82 10.10 -13.99
CA PRO A 4 78.17 9.29 -12.98
C PRO A 4 77.12 8.36 -13.61
N THR A 5 77.25 7.07 -13.37
CA THR A 5 76.26 6.03 -13.72
C THR A 5 74.97 6.28 -12.94
N GLN A 6 73.87 6.53 -13.62
CA GLN A 6 72.55 6.59 -13.00
C GLN A 6 72.13 5.21 -12.44
N PRO A 7 71.63 5.11 -11.22
CA PRO A 7 71.10 3.86 -10.69
C PRO A 7 69.88 3.43 -11.51
N GLY A 8 69.86 2.19 -11.98
CA GLY A 8 68.79 1.62 -12.79
C GLY A 8 67.45 1.74 -12.09
N ALA A 9 66.49 2.31 -12.80
CA ALA A 9 65.07 2.31 -12.38
C ALA A 9 64.58 0.83 -12.24
N GLN A 10 64.38 0.40 -11.03
CA GLN A 10 63.72 -0.88 -10.76
C GLN A 10 62.28 -0.82 -11.33
N SER A 11 62.04 -1.62 -12.38
CA SER A 11 60.71 -1.80 -12.96
C SER A 11 59.83 -2.42 -11.88
N GLN A 12 59.06 -1.64 -11.18
CA GLN A 12 58.04 -2.15 -10.26
C GLN A 12 56.96 -2.84 -11.11
N ALA A 13 56.73 -4.13 -10.86
CA ALA A 13 55.63 -4.84 -11.50
C ALA A 13 54.30 -4.17 -11.20
N ALA A 14 53.44 -4.03 -12.22
CA ALA A 14 52.13 -3.42 -12.06
C ALA A 14 51.28 -4.13 -11.01
N PRO A 15 50.64 -3.44 -10.08
CA PRO A 15 49.72 -4.04 -9.13
C PRO A 15 48.60 -4.81 -9.84
N ARG A 16 48.08 -5.86 -9.23
CA ARG A 16 46.96 -6.62 -9.78
C ARG A 16 45.65 -6.23 -9.10
N CYS A 17 44.55 -6.24 -9.88
CA CYS A 17 43.24 -5.97 -9.37
C CYS A 17 42.87 -6.87 -8.18
N TYR A 18 42.38 -6.34 -7.11
CA TYR A 18 42.05 -7.09 -5.88
C TYR A 18 40.99 -8.19 -6.08
N ARG A 19 40.13 -8.09 -7.13
CA ARG A 19 39.11 -9.08 -7.48
C ARG A 19 39.50 -9.95 -8.68
N HIS A 20 40.29 -9.40 -9.62
CA HIS A 20 40.70 -10.07 -10.86
C HIS A 20 42.22 -10.11 -10.86
N THR A 21 42.78 -11.11 -10.21
CA THR A 21 44.24 -11.27 -9.99
C THR A 21 45.04 -11.52 -11.27
N ASP A 22 44.36 -11.80 -12.38
CA ASP A 22 44.88 -11.94 -13.72
C ASP A 22 45.07 -10.59 -14.45
N ARG A 23 44.54 -9.48 -13.89
CA ARG A 23 44.56 -8.16 -14.54
C ARG A 23 45.45 -7.18 -13.81
N GLU A 24 46.42 -6.65 -14.51
CA GLU A 24 47.26 -5.55 -14.03
C GLU A 24 46.53 -4.22 -14.12
N THR A 25 46.77 -3.31 -13.14
CA THR A 25 46.16 -1.99 -13.09
C THR A 25 46.96 -1.03 -12.20
N TRP A 26 47.14 0.17 -12.64
CA TRP A 26 47.71 1.26 -11.85
C TRP A 26 46.65 2.14 -11.18
N ILE A 27 45.35 1.85 -11.43
CA ILE A 27 44.26 2.58 -10.84
C ILE A 27 43.86 1.96 -9.53
N SER A 28 43.73 2.76 -8.49
CA SER A 28 43.30 2.34 -7.15
C SER A 28 42.00 3.00 -6.74
N CYS A 29 41.29 2.32 -5.86
CA CYS A 29 40.09 2.88 -5.23
C CYS A 29 40.48 4.08 -4.36
N GLN A 30 39.87 5.24 -4.60
CA GLN A 30 40.14 6.47 -3.85
C GLN A 30 39.73 6.41 -2.37
N ARG A 31 38.92 5.40 -1.99
CA ARG A 31 38.46 5.26 -0.61
C ARG A 31 39.30 4.26 0.22
N CYS A 32 39.70 3.14 -0.36
CA CYS A 32 40.42 2.09 0.37
C CYS A 32 41.81 1.73 -0.19
N GLY A 33 42.24 2.36 -1.28
CA GLY A 33 43.55 2.14 -1.89
C GLY A 33 43.74 0.84 -2.66
N LYS A 34 42.77 -0.08 -2.66
CA LYS A 34 42.88 -1.35 -3.40
C LYS A 34 43.00 -1.11 -4.90
N PRO A 35 43.91 -1.79 -5.63
CA PRO A 35 44.00 -1.69 -7.08
C PRO A 35 42.74 -2.28 -7.73
N ILE A 36 42.22 -1.57 -8.75
CA ILE A 36 40.95 -1.90 -9.42
C ILE A 36 41.09 -1.83 -10.93
N CYS A 37 40.73 -2.92 -11.64
CA CYS A 37 40.67 -2.95 -13.09
C CYS A 37 39.42 -2.20 -13.61
N PRO A 38 39.31 -1.91 -14.93
CA PRO A 38 38.17 -1.20 -15.50
C PRO A 38 36.81 -1.77 -15.12
N ASP A 39 36.66 -3.10 -15.04
CA ASP A 39 35.39 -3.73 -14.67
C ASP A 39 35.02 -3.52 -13.17
N CYS A 40 36.01 -3.20 -12.33
CA CYS A 40 35.82 -2.91 -10.91
C CYS A 40 35.73 -1.41 -10.61
N MET A 41 35.91 -0.53 -11.61
CA MET A 41 35.79 0.92 -11.44
C MET A 41 34.33 1.33 -11.36
N ARG A 42 33.97 2.03 -10.31
CA ARG A 42 32.68 2.72 -10.16
C ARG A 42 32.95 4.21 -10.06
N PRO A 43 32.38 5.04 -10.97
CA PRO A 43 32.59 6.49 -10.95
C PRO A 43 32.27 7.09 -9.58
N ALA A 44 33.11 7.98 -9.10
CA ALA A 44 32.92 8.75 -7.89
C ALA A 44 33.03 10.24 -8.21
N SER A 45 32.75 11.13 -7.27
CA SER A 45 32.91 12.57 -7.43
C SER A 45 34.37 12.95 -7.74
N VAL A 46 35.31 12.15 -7.26
CA VAL A 46 36.75 12.24 -7.63
C VAL A 46 37.23 10.79 -7.86
N GLY A 47 37.71 10.51 -9.10
CA GLY A 47 38.23 9.20 -9.46
C GLY A 47 37.23 8.05 -9.40
N PHE A 48 37.69 6.91 -8.87
CA PHE A 48 36.90 5.67 -8.86
C PHE A 48 36.87 5.02 -7.47
N HIS A 49 35.75 4.37 -7.11
CA HIS A 49 35.64 3.49 -5.96
C HIS A 49 35.53 2.02 -6.39
N CYS A 50 36.00 1.10 -5.53
CA CYS A 50 35.79 -0.31 -5.75
C CYS A 50 34.33 -0.71 -5.42
N PRO A 51 33.83 -1.84 -5.97
CA PRO A 51 32.47 -2.32 -5.69
C PRO A 51 32.19 -2.52 -4.19
N ASP A 52 33.17 -2.95 -3.39
CA ASP A 52 33.00 -3.17 -1.96
C ASP A 52 32.78 -1.85 -1.21
N CYS A 53 33.56 -0.80 -1.55
CA CYS A 53 33.39 0.51 -0.96
C CYS A 53 32.06 1.15 -1.34
N VAL A 54 31.56 0.93 -2.56
CA VAL A 54 30.25 1.39 -2.99
C VAL A 54 29.15 0.64 -2.24
N ALA A 55 29.26 -0.69 -2.10
CA ALA A 55 28.32 -1.49 -1.35
C ALA A 55 28.28 -1.13 0.15
N GLU A 56 29.44 -0.87 0.73
CA GLU A 56 29.57 -0.39 2.11
C GLU A 56 28.92 0.98 2.30
N ALA A 57 29.21 1.93 1.40
CA ALA A 57 28.59 3.24 1.44
C ALA A 57 27.07 3.17 1.28
N ALA A 58 26.57 2.28 0.41
CA ALA A 58 25.14 2.08 0.21
C ALA A 58 24.41 1.63 1.48
N LYS A 59 25.06 0.87 2.37
CA LYS A 59 24.49 0.45 3.67
C LYS A 59 24.27 1.63 4.63
N SER A 60 25.09 2.67 4.53
CA SER A 60 25.04 3.87 5.38
C SER A 60 24.12 4.96 4.83
N VAL A 61 23.74 4.89 3.56
CA VAL A 61 22.83 5.87 2.95
C VAL A 61 21.42 5.70 3.47
N ARG A 62 20.93 6.70 4.19
CA ARG A 62 19.55 6.71 4.67
C ARG A 62 18.60 6.75 3.46
N GLN A 63 17.81 5.71 3.30
CA GLN A 63 16.84 5.63 2.20
C GLN A 63 15.86 6.81 2.25
N PRO A 64 15.65 7.52 1.13
CA PRO A 64 14.68 8.59 1.09
C PRO A 64 13.27 8.07 1.39
N ARG A 65 12.48 8.87 2.09
CA ARG A 65 11.14 8.50 2.54
C ARG A 65 10.09 9.42 1.94
N THR A 66 8.90 8.87 1.76
CA THR A 66 7.72 9.64 1.34
C THR A 66 7.35 10.69 2.39
N ALA A 67 6.48 11.59 2.01
CA ALA A 67 5.95 12.61 2.91
C ALA A 67 5.28 12.03 4.18
N ALA A 68 4.64 10.87 4.08
CA ALA A 68 4.07 10.15 5.20
C ALA A 68 5.08 9.25 5.94
N GLY A 69 6.35 9.20 5.52
CA GLY A 69 7.43 8.44 6.14
C GLY A 69 7.58 7.00 5.63
N GLY A 70 6.85 6.60 4.58
CA GLY A 70 7.01 5.31 3.89
C GLY A 70 8.27 5.27 3.04
N LEU A 71 8.64 4.08 2.57
CA LEU A 71 9.64 3.95 1.50
C LEU A 71 9.05 4.51 0.20
N ILE A 72 9.88 5.23 -0.55
CA ILE A 72 9.45 5.74 -1.86
C ILE A 72 9.23 4.56 -2.79
N PRO A 73 8.04 4.42 -3.39
CA PRO A 73 7.77 3.37 -4.36
C PRO A 73 8.66 3.52 -5.59
N GLN A 74 9.36 2.48 -5.99
CA GLN A 74 10.11 2.46 -7.25
C GLN A 74 9.17 2.62 -8.46
N THR A 75 8.00 2.02 -8.37
CA THR A 75 6.92 2.12 -9.35
C THR A 75 5.61 2.33 -8.59
N ALA A 76 5.06 3.54 -8.63
CA ALA A 76 3.75 3.79 -8.04
C ALA A 76 2.66 3.03 -8.81
N GLY A 77 1.66 2.53 -8.07
CA GLY A 77 0.56 1.77 -8.66
C GLY A 77 0.73 0.25 -8.60
N ARG A 78 1.83 -0.29 -8.05
CA ARG A 78 1.99 -1.75 -7.93
C ARG A 78 0.94 -2.39 -7.04
N VAL A 79 0.74 -1.88 -5.83
CA VAL A 79 -0.28 -2.40 -4.91
C VAL A 79 -1.66 -2.15 -5.48
N THR A 80 -1.90 -1.00 -6.09
CA THR A 80 -3.13 -0.69 -6.81
C THR A 80 -3.45 -1.74 -7.86
N MET A 81 -2.48 -2.09 -8.71
CA MET A 81 -2.69 -3.10 -9.78
C MET A 81 -2.93 -4.50 -9.21
N VAL A 82 -2.27 -4.85 -8.11
CA VAL A 82 -2.52 -6.13 -7.40
C VAL A 82 -3.94 -6.15 -6.84
N LEU A 83 -4.40 -5.07 -6.21
CA LEU A 83 -5.76 -4.97 -5.68
C LEU A 83 -6.81 -5.03 -6.81
N ILE A 84 -6.58 -4.33 -7.93
CA ILE A 84 -7.44 -4.42 -9.13
C ILE A 84 -7.47 -5.87 -9.64
N GLY A 85 -6.30 -6.49 -9.83
CA GLY A 85 -6.20 -7.88 -10.28
C GLY A 85 -6.95 -8.85 -9.36
N LEU A 86 -6.84 -8.68 -8.04
CA LEU A 86 -7.55 -9.51 -7.07
C LEU A 86 -9.08 -9.36 -7.21
N ASN A 87 -9.60 -8.12 -7.32
CA ASN A 87 -11.02 -7.88 -7.52
C ASN A 87 -11.52 -8.49 -8.84
N LEU A 88 -10.73 -8.39 -9.93
CA LEU A 88 -11.07 -8.98 -11.23
C LEU A 88 -11.10 -10.53 -11.16
N VAL A 89 -10.14 -11.14 -10.48
CA VAL A 89 -10.09 -12.60 -10.28
C VAL A 89 -11.28 -13.07 -9.45
N VAL A 90 -11.57 -12.40 -8.33
CA VAL A 90 -12.72 -12.73 -7.48
C VAL A 90 -14.03 -12.56 -8.27
N PHE A 91 -14.17 -11.49 -9.04
CA PHE A 91 -15.34 -11.30 -9.91
C PHE A 91 -15.47 -12.42 -10.95
N ALA A 92 -14.37 -12.83 -11.57
CA ALA A 92 -14.37 -13.92 -12.54
C ALA A 92 -14.80 -15.26 -11.89
N ILE A 93 -14.32 -15.55 -10.67
CA ILE A 93 -14.73 -16.73 -9.91
C ILE A 93 -16.24 -16.69 -9.66
N VAL A 94 -16.75 -15.59 -9.12
CA VAL A 94 -18.20 -15.45 -8.81
C VAL A 94 -19.05 -15.55 -10.07
N ARG A 95 -18.58 -14.98 -11.21
CA ARG A 95 -19.40 -14.81 -12.42
C ARG A 95 -19.36 -16.00 -13.38
N PHE A 96 -18.20 -16.69 -13.46
CA PHE A 96 -17.94 -17.70 -14.50
C PHE A 96 -17.73 -19.12 -13.96
N ALA A 97 -17.32 -19.28 -12.70
CA ALA A 97 -17.17 -20.59 -12.08
C ALA A 97 -18.48 -21.11 -11.45
N ASP A 98 -19.62 -20.41 -11.64
CA ASP A 98 -20.96 -20.71 -11.10
C ASP A 98 -20.95 -21.02 -9.59
N SER A 99 -20.06 -20.33 -8.86
CA SER A 99 -19.87 -20.63 -7.46
C SER A 99 -20.77 -19.77 -6.57
N GLN A 100 -22.06 -20.08 -6.57
CA GLN A 100 -23.04 -19.54 -5.62
C GLN A 100 -22.56 -19.76 -4.17
N GLU A 101 -21.89 -20.88 -3.95
CA GLU A 101 -21.29 -21.23 -2.69
C GLU A 101 -20.18 -20.24 -2.26
N PHE A 102 -19.23 -19.93 -3.14
CA PHE A 102 -18.18 -18.94 -2.86
C PHE A 102 -18.76 -17.55 -2.56
N TYR A 103 -19.79 -17.14 -3.31
CA TYR A 103 -20.52 -15.91 -3.04
C TYR A 103 -21.17 -15.94 -1.65
N ALA A 104 -21.93 -16.99 -1.34
CA ALA A 104 -22.64 -17.13 -0.09
C ALA A 104 -21.71 -17.17 1.13
N GLN A 105 -20.53 -17.77 0.99
CA GLN A 105 -19.50 -17.79 2.05
C GLN A 105 -18.81 -16.43 2.25
N SER A 106 -18.74 -15.58 1.21
CA SER A 106 -17.85 -14.43 1.18
C SER A 106 -18.57 -13.07 1.30
N VAL A 107 -19.89 -13.02 1.01
CA VAL A 107 -20.69 -11.79 1.11
C VAL A 107 -20.87 -11.36 2.58
N MET A 108 -20.89 -10.07 2.84
CA MET A 108 -21.14 -9.53 4.18
C MET A 108 -22.61 -9.70 4.55
N LEU A 109 -22.83 -10.41 5.66
CA LEU A 109 -24.13 -10.60 6.32
C LEU A 109 -23.87 -10.65 7.83
N ALA A 110 -24.68 -9.96 8.64
CA ALA A 110 -24.60 -10.07 10.08
C ALA A 110 -25.17 -11.42 10.53
N GLU A 111 -26.39 -11.73 10.14
CA GLU A 111 -27.04 -13.03 10.37
C GLU A 111 -27.32 -13.75 9.06
N CYS A 112 -27.28 -15.04 9.12
CA CYS A 112 -27.64 -15.92 8.04
C CYS A 112 -28.77 -16.86 8.45
N GLN A 113 -29.96 -16.65 7.89
CA GLN A 113 -31.14 -17.51 8.14
C GLN A 113 -31.41 -18.43 6.96
N PRO A 114 -31.59 -19.75 7.19
CA PRO A 114 -31.99 -20.67 6.15
C PRO A 114 -33.34 -20.28 5.53
N PRO A 115 -33.57 -20.49 4.20
CA PRO A 115 -32.69 -21.18 3.25
C PRO A 115 -31.69 -20.27 2.51
N GLY A 116 -31.64 -18.95 2.81
CA GLY A 116 -30.94 -17.94 2.03
C GLY A 116 -29.42 -18.04 1.99
N CYS A 117 -28.79 -18.77 2.90
CA CYS A 117 -27.35 -18.78 3.09
C CYS A 117 -26.66 -20.12 2.78
N PHE A 118 -27.33 -21.05 2.17
CA PHE A 118 -26.77 -22.38 1.87
C PHE A 118 -26.13 -23.10 3.09
N GLY A 119 -26.55 -22.76 4.33
CA GLY A 119 -26.00 -23.32 5.56
C GLY A 119 -24.71 -22.66 6.06
N TYR A 120 -24.30 -21.50 5.51
CA TYR A 120 -23.13 -20.77 5.97
C TYR A 120 -23.47 -19.72 7.02
N GLU A 121 -22.60 -19.60 8.01
CA GLU A 121 -22.74 -18.72 9.17
C GLU A 121 -22.59 -17.24 8.79
N GLY A 122 -23.43 -16.37 9.34
CA GLY A 122 -23.23 -14.92 9.34
C GLY A 122 -22.10 -14.49 10.28
N VAL A 123 -21.79 -13.20 10.36
CA VAL A 123 -20.74 -12.69 11.26
C VAL A 123 -21.02 -13.03 12.72
N ASP A 124 -22.25 -12.89 13.17
CA ASP A 124 -22.69 -13.16 14.55
C ASP A 124 -22.68 -14.66 14.90
N GLN A 125 -22.66 -15.49 13.88
CA GLN A 125 -22.61 -16.95 13.98
C GLN A 125 -21.18 -17.50 13.82
N GLY A 126 -20.16 -16.61 13.71
CA GLY A 126 -18.77 -17.00 13.60
C GLY A 126 -18.12 -16.72 12.25
N GLY A 127 -18.86 -16.26 11.23
CA GLY A 127 -18.38 -15.97 9.88
C GLY A 127 -17.61 -14.64 9.73
N TRP A 128 -16.70 -14.33 10.62
CA TRP A 128 -16.03 -12.99 10.65
C TRP A 128 -15.12 -12.71 9.47
N TRP A 129 -14.68 -13.71 8.70
CA TRP A 129 -13.93 -13.49 7.45
C TRP A 129 -14.73 -12.66 6.44
N ARG A 130 -16.07 -12.66 6.52
CA ARG A 130 -16.99 -11.89 5.67
C ARG A 130 -16.73 -10.40 5.71
N LEU A 131 -16.27 -9.87 6.85
CA LEU A 131 -15.86 -8.47 7.00
C LEU A 131 -14.70 -8.08 6.08
N GLY A 132 -13.85 -9.03 5.71
CA GLY A 132 -12.73 -8.82 4.81
C GLY A 132 -13.00 -9.29 3.38
N THR A 133 -13.61 -10.46 3.20
CA THR A 133 -13.83 -11.06 1.87
C THR A 133 -14.81 -10.26 1.03
N SER A 134 -15.87 -9.73 1.66
CA SER A 134 -16.91 -8.93 0.98
C SER A 134 -16.35 -7.69 0.28
N VAL A 135 -15.23 -7.14 0.77
CA VAL A 135 -14.56 -5.97 0.18
C VAL A 135 -14.05 -6.23 -1.24
N PHE A 136 -13.81 -7.49 -1.59
CA PHE A 136 -13.31 -7.89 -2.92
C PHE A 136 -14.40 -8.47 -3.81
N LEU A 137 -15.63 -8.65 -3.30
CA LEU A 137 -16.74 -9.19 -4.08
C LEU A 137 -17.41 -8.13 -4.95
N HIS A 138 -17.79 -8.55 -6.16
CA HIS A 138 -18.63 -7.77 -7.07
C HIS A 138 -19.52 -8.72 -7.85
N THR A 139 -20.79 -8.37 -8.05
CA THR A 139 -21.75 -9.16 -8.83
C THR A 139 -22.15 -8.47 -10.14
N GLN A 140 -22.04 -7.14 -10.20
CA GLN A 140 -22.41 -6.34 -11.36
C GLN A 140 -21.18 -5.74 -12.03
N VAL A 141 -21.12 -5.83 -13.37
CA VAL A 141 -19.99 -5.31 -14.18
C VAL A 141 -19.78 -3.81 -13.96
N LEU A 142 -20.85 -3.01 -13.97
CA LEU A 142 -20.74 -1.56 -13.78
C LEU A 142 -20.21 -1.21 -12.37
N HIS A 143 -20.67 -1.92 -11.34
CA HIS A 143 -20.18 -1.75 -9.98
C HIS A 143 -18.67 -2.03 -9.89
N LEU A 144 -18.21 -3.14 -10.48
CA LEU A 144 -16.78 -3.45 -10.56
C LEU A 144 -16.01 -2.37 -11.31
N LEU A 145 -16.48 -1.96 -12.49
CA LEU A 145 -15.80 -0.98 -13.34
C LEU A 145 -15.61 0.36 -12.63
N PHE A 146 -16.66 0.90 -11.98
CA PHE A 146 -16.56 2.16 -11.25
C PHE A 146 -15.57 2.06 -10.07
N ASN A 147 -15.59 0.96 -9.32
CA ASN A 147 -14.64 0.73 -8.24
C ASN A 147 -13.20 0.63 -8.76
N MET A 148 -12.97 -0.16 -9.81
CA MET A 148 -11.63 -0.33 -10.37
C MET A 148 -11.11 0.95 -11.03
N TYR A 149 -11.97 1.73 -11.68
CA TYR A 149 -11.61 3.02 -12.23
C TYR A 149 -11.19 4.00 -11.11
N ALA A 150 -11.97 4.11 -10.04
CA ALA A 150 -11.62 4.96 -8.90
C ALA A 150 -10.30 4.52 -8.26
N LEU A 151 -10.12 3.21 -8.07
CA LEU A 151 -8.88 2.65 -7.53
C LEU A 151 -7.68 2.92 -8.44
N TRP A 152 -7.85 2.79 -9.76
CA TRP A 152 -6.82 3.08 -10.77
C TRP A 152 -6.39 4.55 -10.77
N VAL A 153 -7.33 5.47 -10.58
CA VAL A 153 -7.06 6.93 -10.57
C VAL A 153 -6.40 7.36 -9.26
N PHE A 154 -6.95 6.96 -8.11
CA PHE A 154 -6.50 7.46 -6.80
C PHE A 154 -5.41 6.61 -6.16
N GLY A 155 -5.36 5.32 -6.45
CA GLY A 155 -4.39 4.40 -5.86
C GLY A 155 -2.94 4.78 -6.09
N PRO A 156 -2.47 4.97 -7.35
CA PRO A 156 -1.07 5.32 -7.61
C PRO A 156 -0.66 6.65 -6.99
N MET A 157 -1.57 7.62 -6.92
CA MET A 157 -1.32 8.89 -6.25
C MET A 157 -1.07 8.67 -4.75
N LEU A 158 -1.96 7.93 -4.06
CA LEU A 158 -1.83 7.62 -2.64
C LEU A 158 -0.62 6.73 -2.34
N GLU A 159 -0.32 5.73 -3.18
CA GLU A 159 0.90 4.93 -3.04
C GLU A 159 2.16 5.81 -3.06
N ARG A 160 2.19 6.82 -3.93
CA ARG A 160 3.33 7.75 -4.04
C ARG A 160 3.48 8.60 -2.78
N TYR A 161 2.37 9.00 -2.16
CA TYR A 161 2.37 9.78 -0.92
C TYR A 161 2.69 8.95 0.32
N LEU A 162 2.15 7.74 0.41
CA LEU A 162 2.16 6.91 1.61
C LEU A 162 3.29 5.87 1.59
N GLY A 163 3.65 5.38 0.42
CA GLY A 163 4.41 4.14 0.23
C GLY A 163 3.50 2.91 0.27
N TYR A 164 3.97 1.78 -0.24
CA TYR A 164 3.18 0.56 -0.45
C TYR A 164 2.44 0.07 0.80
N LEU A 165 3.16 -0.07 1.93
CA LEU A 165 2.58 -0.66 3.15
C LEU A 165 1.50 0.22 3.77
N ARG A 166 1.70 1.56 3.80
CA ARG A 166 0.70 2.49 4.36
C ARG A 166 -0.53 2.59 3.47
N PHE A 167 -0.34 2.56 2.16
CA PHE A 167 -1.45 2.53 1.22
C PHE A 167 -2.27 1.25 1.36
N LEU A 168 -1.62 0.08 1.41
CA LEU A 168 -2.30 -1.19 1.62
C LEU A 168 -3.04 -1.21 2.97
N ALA A 169 -2.39 -0.76 4.04
CA ALA A 169 -3.00 -0.65 5.36
C ALA A 169 -4.23 0.28 5.35
N LEU A 170 -4.14 1.43 4.68
CA LEU A 170 -5.27 2.35 4.51
C LEU A 170 -6.44 1.66 3.79
N TYR A 171 -6.19 1.03 2.64
CA TYR A 171 -7.21 0.37 1.84
C TYR A 171 -7.95 -0.71 2.64
N LEU A 172 -7.18 -1.64 3.25
CA LEU A 172 -7.75 -2.75 4.02
C LEU A 172 -8.49 -2.26 5.27
N THR A 173 -7.94 -1.28 5.98
CA THR A 173 -8.58 -0.73 7.18
C THR A 173 -9.88 -0.01 6.85
N CYS A 174 -9.93 0.78 5.77
CA CYS A 174 -11.15 1.46 5.35
C CYS A 174 -12.21 0.48 4.84
N GLY A 175 -11.81 -0.57 4.11
CA GLY A 175 -12.73 -1.62 3.68
C GLY A 175 -13.35 -2.35 4.86
N PHE A 176 -12.51 -2.78 5.81
CA PHE A 176 -12.96 -3.44 7.03
C PHE A 176 -13.86 -2.53 7.88
N ALA A 177 -13.53 -1.25 8.02
CA ALA A 177 -14.35 -0.26 8.73
C ALA A 177 -15.73 -0.07 8.07
N GLY A 178 -15.77 -0.08 6.74
CA GLY A 178 -17.03 -0.11 6.00
C GLY A 178 -17.89 -1.33 6.36
N SER A 179 -17.29 -2.52 6.42
CA SER A 179 -17.97 -3.75 6.81
C SER A 179 -18.46 -3.71 8.28
N VAL A 180 -17.65 -3.14 9.19
CA VAL A 180 -18.08 -2.96 10.60
C VAL A 180 -19.24 -1.97 10.69
N ALA A 181 -19.25 -0.90 9.90
CA ALA A 181 -20.38 0.02 9.85
C ALA A 181 -21.66 -0.64 9.29
N VAL A 182 -21.52 -1.52 8.29
CA VAL A 182 -22.63 -2.35 7.79
C VAL A 182 -23.15 -3.28 8.89
N LEU A 183 -22.27 -3.96 9.61
CA LEU A 183 -22.62 -4.85 10.70
C LEU A 183 -23.55 -4.18 11.74
N TRP A 184 -23.24 -2.93 12.10
CA TRP A 184 -23.96 -2.22 13.14
C TRP A 184 -25.18 -1.42 12.68
N LEU A 185 -25.23 -1.02 11.40
CA LEU A 185 -26.19 -0.02 10.91
C LEU A 185 -27.08 -0.52 9.78
N SER A 186 -26.89 -1.75 9.30
CA SER A 186 -27.75 -2.37 8.28
C SER A 186 -28.67 -3.38 8.90
N GLU A 187 -29.72 -3.77 8.18
CA GLU A 187 -30.52 -4.94 8.53
C GLU A 187 -29.63 -6.20 8.47
N PRO A 188 -29.79 -7.14 9.42
CA PRO A 188 -28.87 -8.27 9.60
C PRO A 188 -28.76 -9.20 8.40
N ASP A 189 -29.82 -9.35 7.63
CA ASP A 189 -29.96 -10.26 6.49
C ASP A 189 -29.71 -9.61 5.12
N VAL A 190 -29.34 -8.31 5.08
CA VAL A 190 -29.07 -7.58 3.83
C VAL A 190 -27.64 -7.82 3.35
N PRO A 191 -27.46 -8.56 2.23
CA PRO A 191 -26.12 -8.84 1.72
C PRO A 191 -25.42 -7.58 1.22
N THR A 192 -24.23 -7.31 1.72
CA THR A 192 -23.40 -6.17 1.31
C THR A 192 -22.06 -6.64 0.77
N LEU A 193 -21.61 -6.01 -0.33
CA LEU A 193 -20.36 -6.36 -0.99
C LEU A 193 -19.78 -5.16 -1.78
N GLY A 194 -18.49 -5.22 -2.04
CA GLY A 194 -17.79 -4.27 -2.93
C GLY A 194 -16.65 -3.51 -2.27
N ALA A 195 -15.70 -3.08 -3.10
CA ALA A 195 -14.55 -2.30 -2.69
C ALA A 195 -14.87 -0.85 -2.31
N SER A 196 -16.12 -0.42 -2.47
CA SER A 196 -16.51 0.98 -2.39
C SER A 196 -16.28 1.60 -1.01
N GLY A 197 -16.43 0.86 0.09
CA GLY A 197 -16.08 1.33 1.43
C GLY A 197 -14.60 1.71 1.53
N ALA A 198 -13.70 0.85 1.01
CA ALA A 198 -12.28 1.18 0.92
C ALA A 198 -12.03 2.41 0.05
N ILE A 199 -12.69 2.53 -1.10
CA ILE A 199 -12.54 3.65 -2.06
C ILE A 199 -13.03 4.97 -1.45
N PHE A 200 -14.15 4.98 -0.74
CA PHE A 200 -14.58 6.16 0.01
C PHE A 200 -13.55 6.56 1.07
N GLY A 201 -12.91 5.58 1.72
CA GLY A 201 -11.78 5.81 2.61
C GLY A 201 -10.57 6.42 1.90
N LEU A 202 -10.26 5.96 0.67
CA LEU A 202 -9.21 6.57 -0.15
C LEU A 202 -9.55 8.01 -0.51
N PHE A 203 -10.80 8.33 -0.83
CA PHE A 203 -11.25 9.71 -1.08
C PHE A 203 -11.07 10.59 0.15
N GLY A 204 -11.48 10.11 1.33
CA GLY A 204 -11.29 10.80 2.60
C GLY A 204 -9.82 11.08 2.91
N ALA A 205 -8.97 10.06 2.78
CA ALA A 205 -7.54 10.21 2.99
C ALA A 205 -6.89 11.15 1.97
N ALA A 206 -7.25 11.03 0.68
CA ALA A 206 -6.77 11.92 -0.37
C ALA A 206 -7.14 13.38 -0.09
N LEU A 207 -8.39 13.65 0.33
CA LEU A 207 -8.86 14.98 0.66
C LEU A 207 -8.00 15.62 1.75
N VAL A 208 -7.74 14.91 2.84
CA VAL A 208 -6.92 15.41 3.95
C VAL A 208 -5.47 15.61 3.52
N LEU A 209 -4.89 14.62 2.81
CA LEU A 209 -3.49 14.66 2.37
C LEU A 209 -3.23 15.81 1.37
N LEU A 210 -4.11 16.02 0.40
CA LEU A 210 -3.99 17.11 -0.56
C LEU A 210 -4.16 18.47 0.14
N ARG A 211 -5.18 18.60 0.98
CA ARG A 211 -5.45 19.84 1.74
C ARG A 211 -4.30 20.20 2.68
N SER A 212 -3.69 19.21 3.34
CA SER A 212 -2.51 19.42 4.22
C SER A 212 -1.29 19.96 3.47
N ARG A 213 -1.31 19.89 2.14
CA ARG A 213 -0.26 20.39 1.23
C ARG A 213 -0.64 21.71 0.55
N GLY A 214 -1.79 22.27 0.85
CA GLY A 214 -2.30 23.45 0.17
C GLY A 214 -2.68 23.22 -1.29
N LEU A 215 -2.90 21.93 -1.69
CA LEU A 215 -3.30 21.57 -3.04
C LEU A 215 -4.82 21.76 -3.21
N ASP A 216 -5.24 22.09 -4.43
CA ASP A 216 -6.65 22.20 -4.75
C ASP A 216 -7.35 20.84 -4.61
N THR A 217 -8.47 20.85 -3.89
CA THR A 217 -9.31 19.68 -3.63
C THR A 217 -10.70 19.80 -4.22
N THR A 218 -10.99 20.86 -5.00
CA THR A 218 -12.31 21.16 -5.53
C THR A 218 -12.87 20.00 -6.34
N ALA A 219 -12.13 19.49 -7.29
CA ALA A 219 -12.56 18.36 -8.13
C ALA A 219 -12.85 17.10 -7.30
N LEU A 220 -12.01 16.82 -6.27
CA LEU A 220 -12.22 15.67 -5.39
C LEU A 220 -13.46 15.86 -4.51
N MET A 221 -13.70 17.07 -4.00
CA MET A 221 -14.91 17.37 -3.22
C MET A 221 -16.18 17.26 -4.06
N VAL A 222 -16.14 17.73 -5.31
CA VAL A 222 -17.28 17.57 -6.25
C VAL A 222 -17.52 16.09 -6.53
N LEU A 223 -16.47 15.32 -6.82
CA LEU A 223 -16.58 13.88 -7.05
C LEU A 223 -17.14 13.15 -5.81
N LEU A 224 -16.64 13.46 -4.62
CA LEU A 224 -17.13 12.88 -3.36
C LEU A 224 -18.60 13.27 -3.12
N GLY A 225 -18.98 14.54 -3.36
CA GLY A 225 -20.35 15.00 -3.25
C GLY A 225 -21.31 14.24 -4.18
N ILE A 226 -20.92 14.07 -5.44
CA ILE A 226 -21.70 13.27 -6.41
C ILE A 226 -21.86 11.83 -5.92
N ASN A 227 -20.78 11.20 -5.45
CA ASN A 227 -20.84 9.83 -4.95
C ASN A 227 -21.69 9.69 -3.68
N ILE A 228 -21.70 10.71 -2.80
CA ILE A 228 -22.60 10.75 -1.64
C ILE A 228 -24.05 10.84 -2.10
N VAL A 229 -24.38 11.72 -3.06
CA VAL A 229 -25.74 11.80 -3.62
C VAL A 229 -26.17 10.46 -4.21
N ILE A 230 -25.32 9.83 -5.03
CA ILE A 230 -25.59 8.50 -5.62
C ILE A 230 -25.83 7.47 -4.50
N THR A 231 -25.03 7.51 -3.44
CA THR A 231 -25.14 6.58 -2.30
C THR A 231 -26.54 6.60 -1.65
N PHE A 232 -27.18 7.77 -1.56
CA PHE A 232 -28.50 7.89 -0.93
C PHE A 232 -29.68 7.86 -1.92
N THR A 233 -29.44 8.02 -3.21
CA THR A 233 -30.50 8.07 -4.22
C THR A 233 -30.65 6.79 -5.04
N VAL A 234 -29.58 6.02 -5.17
CA VAL A 234 -29.62 4.76 -5.93
C VAL A 234 -29.90 3.59 -4.98
N PRO A 235 -30.94 2.79 -5.25
CA PRO A 235 -31.26 1.62 -4.42
C PRO A 235 -30.12 0.59 -4.35
N ASN A 236 -30.08 -0.17 -3.27
CA ASN A 236 -29.13 -1.23 -3.02
C ASN A 236 -27.66 -0.78 -2.92
N ILE A 237 -27.41 0.51 -2.65
CA ILE A 237 -26.09 1.01 -2.30
C ILE A 237 -26.01 1.15 -0.77
N SER A 238 -25.03 0.48 -0.17
CA SER A 238 -24.79 0.57 1.28
C SER A 238 -24.17 1.90 1.65
N TRP A 239 -24.99 2.84 2.13
CA TRP A 239 -24.48 4.10 2.66
C TRP A 239 -23.63 3.91 3.93
N GLN A 240 -23.94 2.89 4.71
CA GLN A 240 -23.20 2.51 5.93
C GLN A 240 -21.75 2.17 5.59
N GLY A 241 -21.57 1.28 4.61
CA GLY A 241 -20.23 0.88 4.14
C GLY A 241 -19.41 2.06 3.61
N HIS A 242 -20.06 2.94 2.82
CA HIS A 242 -19.42 4.14 2.26
C HIS A 242 -19.00 5.12 3.36
N LEU A 243 -19.91 5.48 4.26
CA LEU A 243 -19.63 6.46 5.32
C LEU A 243 -18.66 5.90 6.37
N GLY A 244 -18.75 4.61 6.71
CA GLY A 244 -17.81 3.95 7.60
C GLY A 244 -16.37 4.01 7.07
N GLY A 245 -16.19 3.64 5.79
CA GLY A 245 -14.91 3.74 5.11
C GLY A 245 -14.39 5.19 5.02
N LEU A 246 -15.27 6.14 4.64
CA LEU A 246 -14.93 7.56 4.54
C LEU A 246 -14.46 8.14 5.88
N ALA A 247 -15.17 7.88 6.97
CA ALA A 247 -14.84 8.39 8.30
C ALA A 247 -13.44 7.93 8.74
N VAL A 248 -13.16 6.64 8.58
CA VAL A 248 -11.84 6.07 8.90
C VAL A 248 -10.78 6.60 7.95
N GLY A 249 -11.09 6.77 6.67
CA GLY A 249 -10.17 7.35 5.69
C GLY A 249 -9.78 8.79 6.00
N LEU A 250 -10.73 9.63 6.43
CA LEU A 250 -10.46 10.98 6.90
C LEU A 250 -9.54 10.97 8.14
N GLY A 251 -9.83 10.12 9.13
CA GLY A 251 -9.04 9.98 10.35
C GLY A 251 -7.62 9.50 10.07
N LEU A 252 -7.44 8.43 9.30
CA LEU A 252 -6.12 7.91 8.91
C LEU A 252 -5.37 8.89 8.00
N GLY A 253 -6.07 9.58 7.11
CA GLY A 253 -5.51 10.68 6.31
C GLY A 253 -4.90 11.75 7.20
N ALA A 254 -5.59 12.15 8.27
CA ALA A 254 -5.08 13.12 9.26
C ALA A 254 -3.86 12.56 10.02
N VAL A 255 -3.90 11.30 10.45
CA VAL A 255 -2.75 10.64 11.09
C VAL A 255 -1.54 10.62 10.15
N PHE A 256 -1.72 10.30 8.87
CA PHE A 256 -0.61 10.28 7.91
C PHE A 256 -0.10 11.68 7.55
N ALA A 257 -0.97 12.70 7.51
CA ALA A 257 -0.61 14.07 7.20
C ALA A 257 0.13 14.77 8.34
N TYR A 258 -0.38 14.64 9.57
CA TYR A 258 0.00 15.49 10.69
C TYR A 258 0.86 14.82 11.76
N ALA A 259 1.14 13.50 11.67
CA ALA A 259 2.01 12.83 12.63
C ALA A 259 3.41 13.49 12.70
N PRO A 260 3.91 13.81 13.92
CA PRO A 260 5.21 14.46 14.12
C PRO A 260 6.35 13.69 13.48
N ARG A 261 7.23 14.36 12.74
CA ARG A 261 8.28 13.72 11.94
C ARG A 261 9.16 12.76 12.74
N HIS A 262 9.48 13.09 13.98
CA HIS A 262 10.37 12.30 14.86
C HIS A 262 9.69 11.03 15.42
N ARG A 263 8.35 11.01 15.58
CA ARG A 263 7.57 9.88 16.10
C ARG A 263 6.56 9.33 15.09
N ARG A 264 6.66 9.74 13.84
CA ARG A 264 5.64 9.48 12.80
C ARG A 264 5.24 8.01 12.71
N THR A 265 6.20 7.10 12.61
CA THR A 265 5.90 5.66 12.48
C THR A 265 5.21 5.13 13.73
N VAL A 266 5.65 5.54 14.92
CA VAL A 266 5.03 5.12 16.20
C VAL A 266 3.58 5.61 16.26
N VAL A 267 3.32 6.89 16.00
CA VAL A 267 1.97 7.45 16.00
C VAL A 267 1.06 6.73 15.02
N GLN A 268 1.54 6.44 13.81
CA GLN A 268 0.78 5.73 12.78
C GLN A 268 0.48 4.28 13.17
N VAL A 269 1.45 3.56 13.74
CA VAL A 269 1.27 2.18 14.19
C VAL A 269 0.31 2.11 15.37
N VAL A 270 0.44 3.02 16.34
CA VAL A 270 -0.46 3.09 17.50
C VAL A 270 -1.89 3.45 17.07
N ALA A 271 -2.06 4.42 16.17
CA ALA A 271 -3.36 4.79 15.64
C ALA A 271 -4.03 3.65 14.87
N LEU A 272 -3.27 2.97 13.98
CA LEU A 272 -3.77 1.80 13.26
C LEU A 272 -4.11 0.65 14.21
N GLY A 273 -3.21 0.31 15.13
CA GLY A 273 -3.42 -0.78 16.10
C GLY A 273 -4.61 -0.51 17.02
N GLY A 274 -4.74 0.71 17.53
CA GLY A 274 -5.89 1.13 18.35
C GLY A 274 -7.21 1.07 17.57
N LEU A 275 -7.20 1.52 16.32
CA LEU A 275 -8.38 1.45 15.45
C LEU A 275 -8.78 0.01 15.15
N TRP A 276 -7.83 -0.88 14.82
CA TRP A 276 -8.12 -2.30 14.63
C TRP A 276 -8.63 -2.97 15.90
N ALA A 277 -8.04 -2.67 17.06
CA ALA A 277 -8.52 -3.17 18.34
C ALA A 277 -9.97 -2.71 18.63
N ALA A 278 -10.28 -1.44 18.35
CA ALA A 278 -11.64 -0.91 18.49
C ALA A 278 -12.63 -1.60 17.54
N MET A 279 -12.27 -1.79 16.25
CA MET A 279 -13.13 -2.46 15.28
C MET A 279 -13.36 -3.94 15.65
N VAL A 280 -12.33 -4.67 16.07
CA VAL A 280 -12.46 -6.06 16.54
C VAL A 280 -13.32 -6.11 17.81
N GLY A 281 -13.16 -5.17 18.73
CA GLY A 281 -14.01 -5.04 19.91
C GLY A 281 -15.48 -4.76 19.57
N LEU A 282 -15.75 -3.93 18.55
CA LEU A 282 -17.11 -3.69 18.05
C LEU A 282 -17.72 -4.95 17.44
N VAL A 283 -16.95 -5.71 16.65
CA VAL A 283 -17.43 -6.99 16.07
C VAL A 283 -17.77 -7.99 17.18
N ALA A 284 -16.86 -8.14 18.18
CA ALA A 284 -17.12 -9.01 19.31
C ALA A 284 -18.32 -8.58 20.18
N ALA A 285 -18.51 -7.27 20.34
CA ALA A 285 -19.65 -6.73 21.07
C ALA A 285 -20.97 -6.96 20.33
N HIS A 286 -20.99 -6.89 19.00
CA HIS A 286 -22.19 -7.14 18.20
C HIS A 286 -22.69 -8.59 18.35
N ALA A 287 -21.78 -9.55 18.39
CA ALA A 287 -22.13 -10.96 18.59
C ALA A 287 -22.69 -11.29 20.00
N LEU A 288 -22.71 -10.31 20.91
CA LEU A 288 -23.25 -10.46 22.28
C LEU A 288 -24.64 -9.80 22.46
N VAL A 289 -25.11 -9.04 21.45
CA VAL A 289 -26.40 -8.33 21.47
C VAL A 289 -27.44 -9.06 20.68
#